data_87a4db5b802b76c81a6c7f96e45bd512
#
_entry.id   87a4db5b802b76c81a6c7f96e45bd512
#
_cell.length_a   1.000
_cell.length_b   1.000
_cell.length_c   1.000
_cell.angle_alpha   90.00
_cell.angle_beta   90.00
_cell.angle_gamma   90.00
#
_symmetry.space_group_name_H-M   'P 1'
#
loop_
_entity.id
_entity.type
_entity.pdbx_description
1 polymer ?
#
loop_
_entity_poly.entity_id
_entity_poly.type
_entity_poly.pdbx_seq_one_letter_code
_entity_poly.pdbx_strand_id
1 'polypeptide(L)'
;MEDYQSRWINGEEIAGVRECADRYEIIRKYAERFDRPFTVLDIGANYGYFSIRLMEDFDCVSVMGECVPQYFEELTRLVDANGCDKGIVFKHRFSQHSLRQLAEVEHFDLVLAMSIVHHIDGDVNETIRLIRNLGDHTIIEVANENNACGQKQVKTTAIGEDWQHLGIGKSHLATSVRDIYAMQQTRTRFDRRYIGCPEGLVAGHRLDSNDNSKTISFDHKSESRDWIPGINLVTFKHYGGIYPTNDRLEETLILMDPPKLPHGDIRPWNLIISGHDLHLIDAADPNHTQITDDAKSIDGVINWLSSGRWSA
;
A
#
# COMPACT_ATOMS: atom_id res chain seq x y z
N MET A 1 16.81 -0.30 -25.40
CA MET A 1 17.16 -0.86 -24.07
C MET A 1 16.09 -1.89 -23.80
N GLU A 2 16.44 -3.13 -23.56
CA GLU A 2 15.44 -4.16 -23.26
C GLU A 2 14.81 -3.86 -21.90
N ASP A 3 13.47 -3.98 -21.82
CA ASP A 3 12.74 -3.74 -20.57
C ASP A 3 13.12 -4.81 -19.55
N TYR A 4 13.45 -4.39 -18.32
CA TYR A 4 13.91 -5.32 -17.29
C TYR A 4 12.80 -6.29 -16.86
N GLN A 5 11.59 -5.79 -16.62
CA GLN A 5 10.44 -6.57 -16.19
C GLN A 5 9.37 -6.57 -17.29
N SER A 6 8.56 -7.64 -17.37
CA SER A 6 7.38 -7.63 -18.22
C SER A 6 6.44 -6.48 -17.85
N ARG A 7 5.72 -5.97 -18.84
CA ARG A 7 4.63 -4.99 -18.67
C ARG A 7 3.30 -5.65 -18.94
N TRP A 8 2.27 -5.15 -18.30
CA TRP A 8 0.90 -5.58 -18.54
C TRP A 8 0.08 -4.41 -19.09
N ILE A 9 -0.53 -4.57 -20.24
CA ILE A 9 -1.29 -3.51 -20.91
C ILE A 9 -2.55 -4.12 -21.54
N ASN A 10 -3.72 -3.67 -21.09
CA ASN A 10 -5.02 -4.05 -21.65
C ASN A 10 -5.22 -5.59 -21.81
N GLY A 11 -4.83 -6.35 -20.81
CA GLY A 11 -4.97 -7.81 -20.82
C GLY A 11 -3.85 -8.57 -21.54
N GLU A 12 -2.80 -7.87 -21.99
CA GLU A 12 -1.68 -8.49 -22.72
C GLU A 12 -0.35 -8.28 -21.99
N GLU A 13 0.47 -9.34 -21.94
CA GLU A 13 1.84 -9.27 -21.46
C GLU A 13 2.78 -8.83 -22.57
N ILE A 14 3.51 -7.72 -22.33
CA ILE A 14 4.67 -7.34 -23.11
C ILE A 14 5.89 -7.88 -22.37
N ALA A 15 6.52 -8.89 -22.93
CA ALA A 15 7.64 -9.57 -22.30
C ALA A 15 8.83 -8.63 -22.08
N GLY A 16 9.39 -8.68 -20.87
CA GLY A 16 10.69 -8.11 -20.52
C GLY A 16 11.76 -9.20 -20.40
N VAL A 17 12.99 -8.79 -20.11
CA VAL A 17 14.10 -9.72 -19.84
C VAL A 17 13.77 -10.65 -18.67
N ARG A 18 12.96 -10.17 -17.74
CA ARG A 18 12.49 -10.92 -16.60
C ARG A 18 11.00 -11.22 -16.74
N GLU A 19 10.69 -12.46 -17.11
CA GLU A 19 9.31 -12.97 -17.16
C GLU A 19 8.62 -12.86 -15.82
N CYS A 20 7.35 -12.46 -15.82
CA CYS A 20 6.57 -12.22 -14.61
C CYS A 20 5.41 -13.20 -14.41
N ALA A 21 4.92 -13.82 -15.48
CA ALA A 21 3.72 -14.65 -15.47
C ALA A 21 3.76 -15.79 -14.43
N ASP A 22 4.83 -16.58 -14.41
CA ASP A 22 4.97 -17.72 -13.47
C ASP A 22 4.91 -17.26 -12.00
N ARG A 23 5.57 -16.12 -11.70
CA ARG A 23 5.56 -15.51 -10.37
C ARG A 23 4.20 -14.96 -10.00
N TYR A 24 3.53 -14.36 -10.99
CA TYR A 24 2.19 -13.86 -10.80
C TYR A 24 1.20 -14.97 -10.46
N GLU A 25 1.25 -16.11 -11.13
CA GLU A 25 0.37 -17.24 -10.83
C GLU A 25 0.54 -17.74 -9.39
N ILE A 26 1.76 -17.70 -8.85
CA ILE A 26 2.01 -18.04 -7.43
C ILE A 26 1.32 -17.01 -6.52
N ILE A 27 1.48 -15.71 -6.83
CA ILE A 27 0.86 -14.62 -6.06
C ILE A 27 -0.67 -14.69 -6.16
N ARG A 28 -1.20 -14.85 -7.39
CA ARG A 28 -2.64 -14.94 -7.66
C ARG A 28 -3.30 -16.07 -6.86
N LYS A 29 -2.71 -17.27 -6.94
CA LYS A 29 -3.19 -18.42 -6.18
C LYS A 29 -3.16 -18.19 -4.66
N TYR A 30 -2.17 -17.44 -4.19
CA TYR A 30 -2.12 -17.07 -2.78
C TYR A 30 -3.20 -16.05 -2.42
N ALA A 31 -3.50 -15.10 -3.31
CA ALA A 31 -4.51 -14.07 -3.12
C ALA A 31 -5.96 -14.58 -3.16
N GLU A 32 -6.23 -15.76 -3.72
CA GLU A 32 -7.56 -16.41 -3.70
C GLU A 32 -8.14 -16.62 -2.30
N ARG A 33 -7.32 -16.47 -1.26
CA ARG A 33 -7.77 -16.55 0.15
C ARG A 33 -8.55 -15.33 0.63
N PHE A 34 -8.45 -14.20 -0.08
CA PHE A 34 -9.17 -12.99 0.28
C PHE A 34 -10.58 -13.06 -0.31
N ASP A 35 -11.57 -13.14 0.56
CA ASP A 35 -13.00 -13.21 0.22
C ASP A 35 -13.71 -11.86 0.30
N ARG A 36 -12.96 -10.79 0.53
CA ARG A 36 -13.41 -9.40 0.64
C ARG A 36 -12.44 -8.44 -0.06
N PRO A 37 -12.84 -7.19 -0.33
CA PRO A 37 -11.92 -6.16 -0.79
C PRO A 37 -10.71 -6.03 0.15
N PHE A 38 -9.50 -5.91 -0.41
CA PHE A 38 -8.26 -5.89 0.37
C PHE A 38 -7.25 -4.86 -0.17
N THR A 39 -6.29 -4.49 0.65
CA THR A 39 -5.22 -3.55 0.31
C THR A 39 -3.90 -4.29 0.13
N VAL A 40 -3.25 -4.02 -1.00
CA VAL A 40 -1.91 -4.53 -1.32
C VAL A 40 -0.88 -3.41 -1.19
N LEU A 41 0.28 -3.70 -0.60
CA LEU A 41 1.48 -2.87 -0.71
C LEU A 41 2.51 -3.60 -1.57
N ASP A 42 2.92 -3.00 -2.68
CA ASP A 42 3.98 -3.51 -3.56
C ASP A 42 5.24 -2.66 -3.39
N ILE A 43 6.26 -3.22 -2.72
CA ILE A 43 7.51 -2.54 -2.40
C ILE A 43 8.51 -2.75 -3.53
N GLY A 44 8.85 -1.66 -4.25
CA GLY A 44 9.69 -1.72 -5.45
C GLY A 44 8.94 -2.28 -6.64
N ALA A 45 7.78 -1.70 -6.92
CA ALA A 45 6.82 -2.20 -7.90
C ALA A 45 7.33 -2.23 -9.35
N ASN A 46 8.41 -1.50 -9.66
CA ASN A 46 8.96 -1.37 -11.02
C ASN A 46 7.87 -0.88 -12.00
N TYR A 47 7.47 -1.69 -12.99
CA TYR A 47 6.38 -1.39 -13.92
C TYR A 47 4.98 -1.79 -13.41
N GLY A 48 4.86 -2.24 -12.15
CA GLY A 48 3.59 -2.58 -11.51
C GLY A 48 2.91 -3.86 -12.01
N TYR A 49 3.63 -4.74 -12.69
CA TYR A 49 3.06 -5.94 -13.30
C TYR A 49 2.18 -6.75 -12.35
N PHE A 50 2.66 -7.01 -11.12
CA PHE A 50 1.93 -7.80 -10.13
C PHE A 50 0.70 -7.06 -9.61
N SER A 51 0.87 -5.79 -9.31
CA SER A 51 -0.18 -4.93 -8.77
C SER A 51 -1.30 -4.67 -9.76
N ILE A 52 -0.98 -4.37 -11.02
CA ILE A 52 -1.96 -4.14 -12.08
C ILE A 52 -2.79 -5.40 -12.29
N ARG A 53 -2.15 -6.56 -12.40
CA ARG A 53 -2.85 -7.83 -12.56
C ARG A 53 -3.68 -8.23 -11.34
N LEU A 54 -3.22 -7.93 -10.12
CA LEU A 54 -4.03 -8.17 -8.93
C LEU A 54 -5.30 -7.31 -8.91
N MET A 55 -5.22 -6.04 -9.34
CA MET A 55 -6.40 -5.18 -9.46
C MET A 55 -7.36 -5.64 -10.56
N GLU A 56 -6.85 -6.30 -11.60
CA GLU A 56 -7.68 -6.88 -12.66
C GLU A 56 -8.39 -8.17 -12.22
N ASP A 57 -7.69 -9.04 -11.49
CA ASP A 57 -8.20 -10.36 -11.09
C ASP A 57 -9.01 -10.30 -9.77
N PHE A 58 -8.80 -9.28 -8.92
CA PHE A 58 -9.39 -9.18 -7.58
C PHE A 58 -9.90 -7.78 -7.26
N ASP A 59 -10.86 -7.71 -6.35
CA ASP A 59 -11.30 -6.45 -5.76
C ASP A 59 -10.27 -5.95 -4.72
N CYS A 60 -9.19 -5.32 -5.19
CA CYS A 60 -8.15 -4.81 -4.31
C CYS A 60 -7.71 -3.40 -4.66
N VAL A 61 -7.26 -2.66 -3.65
CA VAL A 61 -6.53 -1.40 -3.81
C VAL A 61 -5.04 -1.71 -3.73
N SER A 62 -4.29 -1.32 -4.75
CA SER A 62 -2.85 -1.59 -4.79
C SER A 62 -2.04 -0.31 -4.61
N VAL A 63 -1.23 -0.29 -3.54
CA VAL A 63 -0.30 0.79 -3.21
C VAL A 63 1.09 0.38 -3.69
N MET A 64 1.60 1.08 -4.70
CA MET A 64 2.82 0.75 -5.40
C MET A 64 3.91 1.78 -5.11
N GLY A 65 5.01 1.36 -4.50
CA GLY A 65 6.14 2.23 -4.22
C GLY A 65 7.31 1.97 -5.16
N GLU A 66 7.75 3.00 -5.91
CA GLU A 66 8.91 2.93 -6.80
C GLU A 66 9.74 4.21 -6.68
N CYS A 67 11.06 4.11 -6.75
CA CYS A 67 11.96 5.26 -6.58
C CYS A 67 12.73 5.63 -7.85
N VAL A 68 12.85 4.73 -8.80
CA VAL A 68 13.61 4.96 -10.03
C VAL A 68 12.75 5.77 -11.00
N PRO A 69 13.20 6.98 -11.43
CA PRO A 69 12.37 7.89 -12.21
C PRO A 69 11.72 7.25 -13.43
N GLN A 70 12.49 6.58 -14.26
CA GLN A 70 12.00 5.93 -15.47
C GLN A 70 10.97 4.82 -15.19
N TYR A 71 11.05 4.17 -14.03
CA TYR A 71 10.12 3.09 -13.69
C TYR A 71 8.82 3.65 -13.13
N PHE A 72 8.86 4.62 -12.22
CA PHE A 72 7.61 5.16 -11.68
C PHE A 72 6.83 6.00 -12.71
N GLU A 73 7.49 6.67 -13.66
CA GLU A 73 6.82 7.37 -14.77
C GLU A 73 6.06 6.37 -15.66
N GLU A 74 6.73 5.28 -16.04
CA GLU A 74 6.09 4.21 -16.81
C GLU A 74 5.02 3.48 -15.97
N LEU A 75 5.26 3.21 -14.71
CA LEU A 75 4.27 2.63 -13.78
C LEU A 75 2.98 3.45 -13.75
N THR A 76 3.10 4.77 -13.56
CA THR A 76 1.95 5.68 -13.53
C THR A 76 1.18 5.63 -14.85
N ARG A 77 1.91 5.67 -15.98
CA ARG A 77 1.32 5.54 -17.32
C ARG A 77 0.58 4.19 -17.51
N LEU A 78 1.15 3.10 -17.02
CA LEU A 78 0.56 1.77 -17.12
C LEU A 78 -0.69 1.61 -16.25
N VAL A 79 -0.68 2.15 -15.04
CA VAL A 79 -1.85 2.17 -14.15
C VAL A 79 -3.02 2.91 -14.83
N ASP A 80 -2.74 4.08 -15.40
CA ASP A 80 -3.73 4.87 -16.12
C ASP A 80 -4.22 4.16 -17.40
N ALA A 81 -3.29 3.64 -18.22
CA ALA A 81 -3.61 2.96 -19.47
C ALA A 81 -4.43 1.67 -19.29
N ASN A 82 -4.30 0.99 -18.15
CA ASN A 82 -5.12 -0.18 -17.81
C ASN A 82 -6.45 0.20 -17.13
N GLY A 83 -6.74 1.49 -16.92
CA GLY A 83 -7.93 1.92 -16.20
C GLY A 83 -7.95 1.41 -14.76
N CYS A 84 -6.80 1.31 -14.11
CA CYS A 84 -6.68 0.80 -12.75
C CYS A 84 -7.07 1.88 -11.72
N ASP A 85 -8.37 2.17 -11.62
CA ASP A 85 -8.91 3.21 -10.73
C ASP A 85 -8.62 2.96 -9.25
N LYS A 86 -8.21 1.75 -8.87
CA LYS A 86 -7.80 1.35 -7.51
C LYS A 86 -6.29 1.38 -7.28
N GLY A 87 -5.52 1.91 -8.23
CA GLY A 87 -4.08 2.07 -8.12
C GLY A 87 -3.69 3.31 -7.31
N ILE A 88 -2.66 3.19 -6.48
CA ILE A 88 -2.01 4.30 -5.76
C ILE A 88 -0.52 4.18 -5.97
N VAL A 89 0.15 5.25 -6.44
CA VAL A 89 1.59 5.21 -6.72
C VAL A 89 2.34 6.20 -5.84
N PHE A 90 3.38 5.71 -5.18
CA PHE A 90 4.35 6.51 -4.43
C PHE A 90 5.67 6.63 -5.18
N LYS A 91 6.18 7.85 -5.28
CA LYS A 91 7.56 8.10 -5.65
C LYS A 91 8.45 8.01 -4.41
N HIS A 92 8.73 6.80 -3.93
CA HIS A 92 9.41 6.61 -2.66
C HIS A 92 10.51 5.54 -2.72
N ARG A 93 11.68 5.87 -2.11
CA ARG A 93 12.75 4.90 -1.86
C ARG A 93 12.61 4.35 -0.45
N PHE A 94 12.17 3.12 -0.33
CA PHE A 94 12.06 2.46 0.96
C PHE A 94 13.42 2.24 1.62
N SER A 95 13.48 2.54 2.91
CA SER A 95 14.59 2.26 3.81
C SER A 95 14.04 1.55 5.06
N GLN A 96 14.91 0.97 5.88
CA GLN A 96 14.48 0.40 7.16
C GLN A 96 13.77 1.43 8.04
N HIS A 97 14.17 2.69 7.98
CA HIS A 97 13.53 3.77 8.72
C HIS A 97 12.10 4.02 8.21
N SER A 98 11.93 4.21 6.90
CA SER A 98 10.60 4.48 6.33
C SER A 98 9.65 3.29 6.44
N LEU A 99 10.16 2.05 6.35
CA LEU A 99 9.34 0.84 6.58
C LEU A 99 8.83 0.78 8.03
N ARG A 100 9.68 1.13 9.01
CA ARG A 100 9.28 1.19 10.42
C ARG A 100 8.22 2.25 10.65
N GLN A 101 8.41 3.46 10.12
CA GLN A 101 7.43 4.54 10.22
C GLN A 101 6.10 4.15 9.55
N LEU A 102 6.15 3.52 8.37
CA LEU A 102 4.94 3.09 7.67
C LEU A 102 4.16 2.04 8.50
N ALA A 103 4.86 1.11 9.15
CA ALA A 103 4.24 0.10 10.00
C ALA A 103 3.59 0.68 11.28
N GLU A 104 3.94 1.90 11.67
CA GLU A 104 3.31 2.60 12.80
C GLU A 104 1.96 3.23 12.42
N VAL A 105 1.77 3.56 11.13
CA VAL A 105 0.62 4.35 10.67
C VAL A 105 -0.28 3.63 9.68
N GLU A 106 0.24 2.62 8.96
CA GLU A 106 -0.52 1.85 7.98
C GLU A 106 -0.41 0.36 8.23
N HIS A 107 -1.42 -0.36 7.72
CA HIS A 107 -1.48 -1.80 7.75
C HIS A 107 -2.16 -2.31 6.48
N PHE A 108 -1.53 -3.31 5.84
CA PHE A 108 -1.98 -3.86 4.58
C PHE A 108 -2.48 -5.31 4.77
N ASP A 109 -3.42 -5.73 3.94
CA ASP A 109 -3.85 -7.13 3.95
C ASP A 109 -2.77 -8.03 3.32
N LEU A 110 -2.13 -7.53 2.24
CA LEU A 110 -1.05 -8.23 1.54
C LEU A 110 0.13 -7.29 1.28
N VAL A 111 1.33 -7.73 1.60
CA VAL A 111 2.58 -7.03 1.26
C VAL A 111 3.38 -7.86 0.27
N LEU A 112 3.74 -7.27 -0.85
CA LEU A 112 4.62 -7.85 -1.85
C LEU A 112 6.01 -7.23 -1.75
N ALA A 113 7.05 -8.06 -1.70
CA ALA A 113 8.44 -7.64 -1.74
C ALA A 113 9.21 -8.53 -2.74
N MET A 114 8.89 -8.31 -4.03
CA MET A 114 9.38 -9.16 -5.10
C MET A 114 10.77 -8.72 -5.56
N SER A 115 11.81 -9.40 -5.09
CA SER A 115 13.22 -9.11 -5.41
C SER A 115 13.73 -7.74 -5.00
N ILE A 116 13.20 -7.16 -3.95
CA ILE A 116 13.56 -5.81 -3.47
C ILE A 116 14.41 -5.83 -2.19
N VAL A 117 14.31 -6.87 -1.37
CA VAL A 117 14.91 -6.91 -0.03
C VAL A 117 16.41 -6.59 -0.04
N HIS A 118 17.15 -7.08 -1.03
CA HIS A 118 18.59 -6.86 -1.16
C HIS A 118 18.97 -5.46 -1.69
N HIS A 119 18.00 -4.67 -2.14
CA HIS A 119 18.18 -3.28 -2.55
C HIS A 119 17.91 -2.27 -1.42
N ILE A 120 17.35 -2.72 -0.31
CA ILE A 120 17.13 -1.87 0.86
C ILE A 120 18.40 -1.89 1.71
N ASP A 121 18.94 -0.69 1.97
CA ASP A 121 20.17 -0.56 2.76
C ASP A 121 19.96 -1.01 4.20
N GLY A 122 20.96 -1.71 4.76
CA GLY A 122 20.97 -2.18 6.14
C GLY A 122 21.07 -3.71 6.27
N ASP A 123 20.65 -4.21 7.41
CA ASP A 123 20.61 -5.65 7.71
C ASP A 123 19.38 -6.29 7.04
N VAL A 124 19.63 -7.36 6.30
CA VAL A 124 18.58 -8.04 5.52
C VAL A 124 17.53 -8.69 6.42
N ASN A 125 17.93 -9.26 7.54
CA ASN A 125 17.01 -9.91 8.46
C ASN A 125 16.09 -8.87 9.12
N GLU A 126 16.65 -7.71 9.47
CA GLU A 126 15.86 -6.57 9.96
C GLU A 126 14.89 -6.06 8.88
N THR A 127 15.34 -5.95 7.64
CA THR A 127 14.49 -5.53 6.51
C THR A 127 13.30 -6.48 6.33
N ILE A 128 13.52 -7.80 6.34
CA ILE A 128 12.46 -8.80 6.22
C ILE A 128 11.48 -8.68 7.40
N ARG A 129 11.98 -8.49 8.62
CA ARG A 129 11.13 -8.30 9.81
C ARG A 129 10.27 -7.03 9.72
N LEU A 130 10.83 -5.93 9.22
CA LEU A 130 10.09 -4.69 9.01
C LEU A 130 9.01 -4.83 7.93
N ILE A 131 9.34 -5.47 6.81
CA ILE A 131 8.37 -5.77 5.74
C ILE A 131 7.23 -6.63 6.28
N ARG A 132 7.56 -7.69 7.01
CA ARG A 132 6.58 -8.54 7.69
C ARG A 132 5.62 -7.75 8.58
N ASN A 133 6.13 -6.71 9.24
CA ASN A 133 5.32 -5.89 10.15
C ASN A 133 4.31 -4.96 9.47
N LEU A 134 4.34 -4.84 8.15
CA LEU A 134 3.45 -3.96 7.40
C LEU A 134 2.07 -4.58 7.11
N GLY A 135 1.91 -5.90 7.20
CA GLY A 135 0.64 -6.52 6.82
C GLY A 135 0.32 -7.84 7.49
N ASP A 136 -0.90 -8.31 7.26
CA ASP A 136 -1.37 -9.61 7.74
C ASP A 136 -0.74 -10.75 6.94
N HIS A 137 -0.54 -10.55 5.64
CA HIS A 137 0.12 -11.48 4.75
C HIS A 137 1.30 -10.82 4.06
N THR A 138 2.41 -11.52 3.95
CA THR A 138 3.61 -11.04 3.27
C THR A 138 4.09 -12.09 2.29
N ILE A 139 4.33 -11.68 1.03
CA ILE A 139 5.01 -12.51 0.03
C ILE A 139 6.34 -11.86 -0.29
N ILE A 140 7.42 -12.64 -0.19
CA ILE A 140 8.75 -12.18 -0.54
C ILE A 140 9.41 -13.09 -1.55
N GLU A 141 10.14 -12.51 -2.48
CA GLU A 141 11.05 -13.23 -3.37
C GLU A 141 12.49 -12.91 -2.99
N VAL A 142 13.26 -13.93 -2.66
CA VAL A 142 14.63 -13.78 -2.18
C VAL A 142 15.64 -14.34 -3.17
N ALA A 143 16.78 -13.63 -3.32
CA ALA A 143 17.91 -14.13 -4.06
C ALA A 143 18.57 -15.24 -3.25
N ASN A 144 18.68 -16.44 -3.82
CA ASN A 144 19.38 -17.54 -3.17
C ASN A 144 20.92 -17.36 -3.22
N GLU A 145 21.66 -18.17 -2.44
CA GLU A 145 23.10 -18.06 -2.25
C GLU A 145 23.91 -18.24 -3.55
N ASN A 146 23.32 -18.81 -4.59
CA ASN A 146 23.98 -19.11 -5.85
C ASN A 146 23.91 -17.98 -6.89
N ASN A 147 23.36 -16.83 -6.55
CA ASN A 147 23.32 -15.68 -7.45
C ASN A 147 24.70 -15.04 -7.59
N ALA A 148 25.39 -15.35 -8.67
CA ALA A 148 26.76 -14.94 -9.00
C ALA A 148 26.98 -13.44 -9.23
N CYS A 149 25.99 -12.57 -8.95
CA CYS A 149 26.04 -11.15 -9.32
C CYS A 149 26.60 -10.22 -8.25
N GLY A 150 27.28 -10.69 -7.21
CA GLY A 150 27.81 -9.80 -6.16
C GLY A 150 26.75 -9.05 -5.33
N GLN A 151 25.49 -9.33 -5.55
CA GLN A 151 24.39 -8.83 -4.73
C GLN A 151 24.48 -9.46 -3.34
N LYS A 152 24.19 -8.67 -2.31
CA LYS A 152 24.15 -9.14 -0.92
C LYS A 152 23.34 -10.44 -0.86
N GLN A 153 24.03 -11.54 -0.60
CA GLN A 153 23.38 -12.83 -0.41
C GLN A 153 22.42 -12.69 0.75
N VAL A 154 21.16 -12.94 0.51
CA VAL A 154 20.19 -13.06 1.59
C VAL A 154 20.45 -14.41 2.24
N LYS A 155 21.37 -14.45 3.23
CA LYS A 155 21.41 -15.58 4.13
C LYS A 155 20.06 -15.61 4.84
N THR A 156 19.27 -16.58 4.49
CA THR A 156 17.85 -16.69 4.82
C THR A 156 17.57 -17.10 6.27
N THR A 157 18.34 -16.61 7.24
CA THR A 157 18.06 -16.86 8.66
C THR A 157 16.79 -16.15 9.14
N ALA A 158 16.29 -15.15 8.40
CA ALA A 158 15.03 -14.48 8.72
C ALA A 158 13.80 -15.21 8.18
N ILE A 159 14.00 -16.19 7.30
CA ILE A 159 12.95 -17.07 6.80
C ILE A 159 13.02 -18.34 7.63
N GLY A 160 12.25 -18.34 8.72
CA GLY A 160 12.11 -19.46 9.63
C GLY A 160 10.98 -20.43 9.23
N GLU A 161 10.65 -21.34 10.15
CA GLU A 161 9.62 -22.38 9.96
C GLU A 161 8.20 -21.79 9.76
N ASP A 162 7.98 -20.54 10.16
CA ASP A 162 6.71 -19.81 10.00
C ASP A 162 6.48 -19.33 8.57
N TRP A 163 7.46 -19.45 7.69
CA TRP A 163 7.32 -19.09 6.29
C TRP A 163 6.97 -20.31 5.43
N GLN A 164 5.90 -20.17 4.67
CA GLN A 164 5.49 -21.18 3.69
C GLN A 164 6.26 -20.94 2.38
N HIS A 165 6.98 -21.95 1.90
CA HIS A 165 7.53 -21.93 0.54
C HIS A 165 6.40 -22.10 -0.48
N LEU A 166 6.21 -21.10 -1.36
CA LEU A 166 5.15 -21.11 -2.36
C LEU A 166 5.61 -21.65 -3.71
N GLY A 167 6.88 -21.50 -4.04
CA GLY A 167 7.43 -21.89 -5.32
C GLY A 167 8.71 -21.16 -5.67
N ILE A 168 9.08 -21.24 -6.94
CA ILE A 168 10.33 -20.74 -7.47
C ILE A 168 10.04 -19.85 -8.68
N GLY A 169 10.57 -18.61 -8.66
CA GLY A 169 10.53 -17.70 -9.80
C GLY A 169 11.83 -17.75 -10.63
N LYS A 170 11.72 -17.64 -11.95
CA LYS A 170 12.88 -17.49 -12.81
C LYS A 170 13.54 -16.12 -12.59
N SER A 171 14.85 -16.07 -12.51
CA SER A 171 15.63 -14.82 -12.49
C SER A 171 15.94 -14.39 -13.95
N HIS A 172 16.28 -13.10 -14.13
CA HIS A 172 16.84 -12.58 -15.39
C HIS A 172 18.21 -13.19 -15.74
N LEU A 173 18.84 -13.83 -14.78
CA LEU A 173 20.06 -14.60 -15.01
C LEU A 173 19.67 -16.02 -15.35
N ALA A 174 20.03 -16.46 -16.56
CA ALA A 174 19.61 -17.72 -17.17
C ALA A 174 19.79 -18.99 -16.32
N THR A 175 20.63 -18.92 -15.27
CA THR A 175 20.98 -20.05 -14.42
C THR A 175 20.52 -19.91 -12.97
N SER A 176 19.85 -18.82 -12.61
CA SER A 176 19.44 -18.59 -11.23
C SER A 176 17.91 -18.60 -11.06
N VAL A 177 17.47 -19.22 -10.02
CA VAL A 177 16.08 -19.21 -9.56
C VAL A 177 16.00 -18.47 -8.23
N ARG A 178 14.83 -17.98 -7.91
CA ARG A 178 14.56 -17.28 -6.65
C ARG A 178 13.39 -17.93 -5.95
N ASP A 179 13.56 -18.21 -4.69
CA ASP A 179 12.50 -18.77 -3.86
C ASP A 179 11.49 -17.70 -3.48
N ILE A 180 10.22 -18.09 -3.52
CA ILE A 180 9.09 -17.26 -3.14
C ILE A 180 8.47 -17.87 -1.89
N TYR A 181 8.39 -17.04 -0.85
CA TYR A 181 7.84 -17.42 0.44
C TYR A 181 6.68 -16.53 0.80
N ALA A 182 5.72 -17.09 1.54
CA ALA A 182 4.67 -16.34 2.18
C ALA A 182 4.66 -16.54 3.68
N MET A 183 4.19 -15.54 4.36
CA MET A 183 3.96 -15.58 5.78
C MET A 183 2.61 -14.95 6.09
N GLN A 184 1.90 -15.54 7.03
CA GLN A 184 0.68 -14.99 7.62
C GLN A 184 0.98 -14.61 9.07
N GLN A 185 0.57 -13.41 9.47
CA GLN A 185 0.58 -12.98 10.85
C GLN A 185 -0.84 -12.84 11.36
N THR A 186 -1.10 -13.38 12.53
CA THR A 186 -2.33 -13.07 13.25
C THR A 186 -2.04 -11.90 14.18
N ARG A 187 -2.52 -10.72 13.83
CA ARG A 187 -2.46 -9.55 14.73
C ARG A 187 -3.80 -9.36 15.38
N THR A 188 -3.78 -9.25 16.71
CA THR A 188 -5.00 -9.06 17.49
C THR A 188 -5.47 -7.61 17.54
N ARG A 189 -4.57 -6.64 17.35
CA ARG A 189 -4.90 -5.20 17.36
C ARG A 189 -3.86 -4.39 16.64
N PHE A 190 -4.31 -3.38 15.93
CA PHE A 190 -3.47 -2.39 15.29
C PHE A 190 -4.01 -0.98 15.58
N ASP A 191 -3.23 -0.16 16.28
CA ASP A 191 -3.53 1.24 16.51
C ASP A 191 -2.80 2.05 15.43
N ARG A 192 -3.53 2.75 14.57
CA ARG A 192 -2.94 3.66 13.58
C ARG A 192 -2.68 5.02 14.20
N ARG A 193 -1.48 5.52 13.97
CA ARG A 193 -1.10 6.91 14.27
C ARG A 193 -0.75 7.58 12.96
N TYR A 194 -1.25 8.79 12.75
CA TYR A 194 -0.93 9.55 11.55
C TYR A 194 0.29 10.43 11.79
N ILE A 195 1.35 10.19 11.00
CA ILE A 195 2.57 10.98 11.04
C ILE A 195 2.32 12.31 10.34
N GLY A 196 2.81 13.40 10.94
CA GLY A 196 2.72 14.74 10.36
C GLY A 196 1.38 15.44 10.57
N CYS A 197 0.50 14.87 11.38
CA CYS A 197 -0.67 15.59 11.86
C CYS A 197 -0.21 16.77 12.75
N PRO A 198 -0.55 18.03 12.43
CA PRO A 198 -0.09 19.19 13.18
C PRO A 198 -0.47 19.17 14.65
N GLU A 199 -1.48 18.42 15.02
CA GLU A 199 -2.06 18.37 16.36
C GLU A 199 -1.69 17.10 17.13
N GLY A 200 -0.83 16.25 16.56
CA GLY A 200 -0.46 14.98 17.21
C GLY A 200 -1.65 14.03 17.41
N LEU A 201 -2.71 14.24 16.63
CA LEU A 201 -3.92 13.46 16.72
C LEU A 201 -3.67 12.01 16.35
N VAL A 202 -3.94 11.17 17.29
CA VAL A 202 -4.00 9.72 17.14
C VAL A 202 -5.43 9.39 16.72
N ALA A 203 -5.65 9.18 15.43
CA ALA A 203 -6.83 8.44 15.05
C ALA A 203 -6.54 6.96 15.32
N GLY A 204 -7.03 6.46 16.43
CA GLY A 204 -6.90 5.06 16.78
C GLY A 204 -7.86 4.24 15.93
N HIS A 205 -7.35 3.55 14.90
CA HIS A 205 -8.08 2.46 14.28
C HIS A 205 -7.67 1.18 14.99
N ARG A 206 -8.56 0.60 15.75
CA ARG A 206 -8.36 -0.74 16.29
C ARG A 206 -8.90 -1.76 15.30
N LEU A 207 -8.01 -2.62 14.83
CA LEU A 207 -8.38 -3.80 14.08
C LEU A 207 -8.60 -4.92 15.08
N ASP A 208 -9.84 -5.39 15.21
CA ASP A 208 -10.11 -6.64 15.94
C ASP A 208 -10.03 -7.80 14.94
N SER A 209 -9.10 -8.72 15.15
CA SER A 209 -8.74 -9.77 14.19
C SER A 209 -9.79 -10.88 14.06
N ASN A 210 -10.83 -10.87 14.87
CA ASN A 210 -11.79 -11.97 14.94
C ASN A 210 -13.09 -11.72 14.18
N ASP A 211 -13.22 -10.59 13.51
CA ASP A 211 -14.43 -10.24 12.77
C ASP A 211 -14.06 -9.71 11.39
N ASN A 212 -14.80 -10.14 10.36
CA ASN A 212 -14.66 -9.60 8.99
C ASN A 212 -15.02 -8.11 8.90
N SER A 213 -15.63 -7.55 9.94
CA SER A 213 -15.79 -6.13 10.15
C SER A 213 -14.65 -5.61 11.02
N LYS A 214 -13.80 -4.73 10.48
CA LYS A 214 -12.78 -4.06 11.28
C LYS A 214 -13.47 -3.03 12.17
N THR A 215 -13.39 -3.24 13.49
CA THR A 215 -13.98 -2.33 14.46
C THR A 215 -13.07 -1.12 14.63
N ILE A 216 -13.57 0.05 14.30
CA ILE A 216 -12.92 1.32 14.58
C ILE A 216 -13.43 1.80 15.93
N SER A 217 -12.56 1.92 16.92
CA SER A 217 -12.95 2.43 18.23
C SER A 217 -12.39 3.82 18.43
N PHE A 218 -13.27 4.77 18.64
CA PHE A 218 -12.96 6.13 19.05
C PHE A 218 -13.40 6.33 20.49
N ASP A 219 -12.54 6.88 21.32
CA ASP A 219 -12.81 7.32 22.68
C ASP A 219 -13.95 6.60 23.42
N HIS A 220 -13.80 5.29 23.61
CA HIS A 220 -14.74 4.42 24.35
C HIS A 220 -16.03 4.01 23.63
N LYS A 221 -16.26 4.41 22.36
CA LYS A 221 -17.34 3.86 21.54
C LYS A 221 -16.73 3.02 20.44
N SER A 222 -17.07 1.73 20.36
CA SER A 222 -16.74 0.87 19.23
C SER A 222 -17.87 0.97 18.21
N GLU A 223 -17.56 1.50 17.03
CA GLU A 223 -18.44 1.38 15.87
C GLU A 223 -17.87 0.30 14.95
N SER A 224 -18.73 -0.67 14.60
CA SER A 224 -18.41 -1.64 13.57
C SER A 224 -18.65 -0.98 12.21
N ARG A 225 -17.62 -0.89 11.39
CA ARG A 225 -17.72 -0.39 10.00
C ARG A 225 -17.06 -1.38 9.06
N ASP A 226 -17.56 -1.43 7.84
CA ASP A 226 -16.89 -2.17 6.79
C ASP A 226 -15.48 -1.65 6.58
N TRP A 227 -14.56 -2.57 6.35
CA TRP A 227 -13.18 -2.20 6.03
C TRP A 227 -13.13 -1.47 4.70
N ILE A 228 -12.51 -0.28 4.68
CA ILE A 228 -12.24 0.48 3.47
C ILE A 228 -10.82 0.16 3.03
N PRO A 229 -10.62 -0.56 1.92
CA PRO A 229 -9.28 -0.78 1.37
C PRO A 229 -8.67 0.55 0.96
N GLY A 230 -7.40 0.76 1.26
CA GLY A 230 -6.74 2.02 0.91
C GLY A 230 -5.74 2.46 1.96
N ILE A 231 -5.33 3.71 1.86
CA ILE A 231 -4.40 4.35 2.78
C ILE A 231 -4.89 5.73 3.16
N ASN A 232 -4.37 6.24 4.27
CA ASN A 232 -4.70 7.59 4.70
C ASN A 232 -4.10 8.65 3.75
N LEU A 233 -4.84 9.75 3.53
CA LEU A 233 -4.39 10.85 2.68
C LEU A 233 -3.07 11.48 3.18
N VAL A 234 -2.84 11.53 4.49
CA VAL A 234 -1.59 12.02 5.07
C VAL A 234 -0.43 11.10 4.73
N THR A 235 -0.63 9.78 4.82
CA THR A 235 0.37 8.78 4.42
C THR A 235 0.70 8.93 2.93
N PHE A 236 -0.31 9.06 2.07
CA PHE A 236 -0.12 9.29 0.64
C PHE A 236 0.82 10.48 0.39
N LYS A 237 0.52 11.63 1.00
CA LYS A 237 1.32 12.83 0.84
C LYS A 237 2.74 12.68 1.41
N HIS A 238 2.88 12.07 2.59
CA HIS A 238 4.16 11.87 3.27
C HIS A 238 5.12 10.97 2.47
N TYR A 239 4.60 9.92 1.84
CA TYR A 239 5.39 8.99 1.03
C TYR A 239 5.54 9.42 -0.44
N GLY A 240 5.21 10.67 -0.77
CA GLY A 240 5.36 11.22 -2.12
C GLY A 240 4.40 10.59 -3.12
N GLY A 241 3.14 10.49 -2.74
CA GLY A 241 2.08 10.04 -3.63
C GLY A 241 1.97 10.90 -4.87
N ILE A 242 1.88 10.27 -6.04
CA ILE A 242 1.81 10.93 -7.34
C ILE A 242 0.61 10.46 -8.18
N TYR A 243 0.01 9.33 -7.82
CA TYR A 243 -1.20 8.82 -8.44
C TYR A 243 -2.13 8.22 -7.39
N PRO A 244 -3.42 8.61 -7.34
CA PRO A 244 -4.06 9.62 -8.20
C PRO A 244 -3.38 10.99 -8.10
N THR A 245 -3.53 11.82 -9.14
CA THR A 245 -2.97 13.18 -9.14
C THR A 245 -3.69 14.07 -8.14
N ASN A 246 -3.04 15.14 -7.68
CA ASN A 246 -3.68 16.11 -6.80
C ASN A 246 -4.96 16.68 -7.42
N ASP A 247 -4.93 17.02 -8.72
CA ASP A 247 -6.10 17.56 -9.43
C ASP A 247 -7.28 16.59 -9.35
N ARG A 248 -7.04 15.30 -9.51
CA ARG A 248 -8.07 14.27 -9.40
C ARG A 248 -8.62 14.11 -7.99
N LEU A 249 -7.76 14.20 -6.99
CA LEU A 249 -8.17 14.20 -5.58
C LEU A 249 -8.99 15.46 -5.24
N GLU A 250 -8.62 16.62 -5.78
CA GLU A 250 -9.36 17.87 -5.63
C GLU A 250 -10.75 17.76 -6.28
N GLU A 251 -10.84 17.24 -7.52
CA GLU A 251 -12.11 16.97 -8.19
C GLU A 251 -13.00 16.04 -7.36
N THR A 252 -12.43 14.96 -6.82
CA THR A 252 -13.17 14.01 -5.99
C THR A 252 -13.67 14.67 -4.71
N LEU A 253 -12.85 15.50 -4.05
CA LEU A 253 -13.25 16.26 -2.87
C LEU A 253 -14.41 17.22 -3.15
N ILE A 254 -14.37 17.92 -4.29
CA ILE A 254 -15.44 18.85 -4.71
C ILE A 254 -16.75 18.11 -5.00
N LEU A 255 -16.66 16.91 -5.57
CA LEU A 255 -17.81 16.07 -5.91
C LEU A 255 -18.31 15.22 -4.73
N MET A 256 -17.63 15.20 -3.61
CA MET A 256 -18.09 14.47 -2.44
C MET A 256 -19.48 14.99 -2.06
N ASP A 257 -20.45 14.09 -2.16
CA ASP A 257 -21.82 14.38 -1.69
C ASP A 257 -21.75 14.53 -0.15
N PRO A 258 -22.05 15.73 0.40
CA PRO A 258 -21.99 15.89 1.83
C PRO A 258 -22.93 14.87 2.47
N PRO A 259 -22.49 14.17 3.51
CA PRO A 259 -23.32 13.18 4.20
C PRO A 259 -24.62 13.85 4.63
N LYS A 260 -25.72 13.10 4.66
CA LYS A 260 -27.06 13.59 5.09
C LYS A 260 -27.04 14.32 6.44
N LEU A 261 -26.03 14.04 7.24
CA LEU A 261 -25.65 14.78 8.44
C LEU A 261 -24.26 15.38 8.20
N PRO A 262 -24.00 16.63 8.63
CA PRO A 262 -22.67 17.22 8.51
C PRO A 262 -21.63 16.30 9.13
N HIS A 263 -20.52 16.05 8.42
CA HIS A 263 -19.43 15.27 8.96
C HIS A 263 -18.77 16.01 10.12
N GLY A 264 -18.64 17.32 10.02
CA GLY A 264 -18.18 18.22 11.06
C GLY A 264 -16.68 18.16 11.35
N ASP A 265 -15.93 17.24 10.75
CA ASP A 265 -14.49 17.07 10.96
C ASP A 265 -13.79 16.53 9.69
N ILE A 266 -13.97 17.22 8.55
CA ILE A 266 -13.30 16.87 7.30
C ILE A 266 -11.87 17.42 7.34
N ARG A 267 -10.90 16.52 7.54
CA ARG A 267 -9.47 16.82 7.65
C ARG A 267 -8.64 15.79 6.90
N PRO A 268 -7.40 16.10 6.48
CA PRO A 268 -6.57 15.15 5.72
C PRO A 268 -6.42 13.77 6.36
N TRP A 269 -6.36 13.70 7.68
CA TRP A 269 -6.22 12.44 8.43
C TRP A 269 -7.52 11.66 8.60
N ASN A 270 -8.67 12.27 8.30
CA ASN A 270 -9.98 11.63 8.28
C ASN A 270 -10.41 11.20 6.87
N LEU A 271 -9.46 11.15 5.93
CA LEU A 271 -9.68 10.75 4.56
C LEU A 271 -8.85 9.51 4.20
N ILE A 272 -9.52 8.49 3.69
CA ILE A 272 -8.88 7.29 3.11
C ILE A 272 -8.95 7.39 1.60
N ILE A 273 -7.81 7.26 0.93
CA ILE A 273 -7.71 7.10 -0.51
C ILE A 273 -7.88 5.62 -0.85
N SER A 274 -8.86 5.31 -1.68
CA SER A 274 -9.12 3.99 -2.22
C SER A 274 -9.02 4.04 -3.74
N GLY A 275 -7.81 4.18 -4.26
CA GLY A 275 -7.60 4.51 -5.67
C GLY A 275 -8.06 5.93 -6.00
N HIS A 276 -9.00 6.09 -6.90
CA HIS A 276 -9.57 7.40 -7.27
C HIS A 276 -10.65 7.88 -6.29
N ASP A 277 -11.12 7.02 -5.40
CA ASP A 277 -12.15 7.35 -4.43
C ASP A 277 -11.54 7.89 -3.13
N LEU A 278 -12.29 8.79 -2.47
CA LEU A 278 -11.99 9.29 -1.15
C LEU A 278 -13.13 8.92 -0.20
N HIS A 279 -12.79 8.36 0.94
CA HIS A 279 -13.75 7.99 1.97
C HIS A 279 -13.51 8.77 3.24
N LEU A 280 -14.57 9.40 3.75
CA LEU A 280 -14.55 10.06 5.04
C LEU A 280 -14.67 9.03 6.16
N ILE A 281 -13.82 9.18 7.15
CA ILE A 281 -13.85 8.43 8.40
C ILE A 281 -13.91 9.40 9.56
N ASP A 282 -14.38 8.95 10.71
CA ASP A 282 -14.33 9.71 11.96
C ASP A 282 -15.12 11.02 11.93
N ALA A 283 -16.45 10.92 11.77
CA ALA A 283 -17.35 12.07 11.90
C ALA A 283 -17.29 12.68 13.32
N ALA A 284 -17.36 14.01 13.41
CA ALA A 284 -17.37 14.70 14.69
C ALA A 284 -18.49 14.19 15.60
N ASP A 285 -18.17 13.93 16.87
CA ASP A 285 -19.19 13.71 17.91
C ASP A 285 -19.87 15.05 18.20
N PRO A 286 -21.18 15.22 17.91
CA PRO A 286 -21.90 16.47 18.11
C PRO A 286 -21.90 16.94 19.58
N ASN A 287 -21.54 16.07 20.52
CA ASN A 287 -21.49 16.40 21.93
C ASN A 287 -20.10 16.87 22.44
N HIS A 288 -19.04 16.69 21.66
CA HIS A 288 -17.67 16.89 22.12
C HIS A 288 -16.81 17.80 21.24
N THR A 289 -17.25 18.19 20.06
CA THR A 289 -16.41 18.94 19.11
C THR A 289 -17.12 20.16 18.57
N GLN A 290 -16.37 21.24 18.32
CA GLN A 290 -16.83 22.30 17.44
C GLN A 290 -17.03 21.70 16.05
N ILE A 291 -18.28 21.52 15.65
CA ILE A 291 -18.66 21.12 14.30
C ILE A 291 -18.13 22.20 13.34
N THR A 292 -17.19 21.81 12.48
CA THR A 292 -16.69 22.69 11.43
C THR A 292 -17.64 22.71 10.24
N ASP A 293 -17.63 23.81 9.51
CA ASP A 293 -18.34 23.91 8.23
C ASP A 293 -17.62 22.98 7.21
N ASP A 294 -18.32 21.96 6.73
CA ASP A 294 -17.74 20.96 5.85
C ASP A 294 -17.19 21.57 4.54
N ALA A 295 -17.85 22.60 3.99
CA ALA A 295 -17.38 23.27 2.79
C ALA A 295 -16.02 23.96 3.03
N LYS A 296 -15.88 24.68 4.14
CA LYS A 296 -14.59 25.31 4.51
C LYS A 296 -13.52 24.28 4.79
N SER A 297 -13.90 23.13 5.37
CA SER A 297 -12.99 22.04 5.66
C SER A 297 -12.48 21.39 4.37
N ILE A 298 -13.33 21.19 3.37
CA ILE A 298 -12.95 20.73 2.03
C ILE A 298 -11.95 21.69 1.39
N ASP A 299 -12.25 23.00 1.38
CA ASP A 299 -11.32 24.03 0.89
C ASP A 299 -9.98 23.97 1.62
N GLY A 300 -10.00 23.72 2.93
CA GLY A 300 -8.80 23.51 3.75
C GLY A 300 -7.98 22.30 3.31
N VAL A 301 -8.61 21.17 3.00
CA VAL A 301 -7.94 19.96 2.48
C VAL A 301 -7.34 20.23 1.11
N ILE A 302 -8.06 20.88 0.20
CA ILE A 302 -7.58 21.25 -1.14
C ILE A 302 -6.34 22.11 -1.04
N ASN A 303 -6.38 23.16 -0.21
CA ASN A 303 -5.22 24.02 0.05
C ASN A 303 -4.04 23.24 0.63
N TRP A 304 -4.30 22.27 1.51
CA TRP A 304 -3.27 21.41 2.08
C TRP A 304 -2.65 20.47 1.04
N LEU A 305 -3.45 19.90 0.13
CA LEU A 305 -2.94 19.07 -0.97
C LEU A 305 -1.92 19.85 -1.82
N SER A 306 -2.21 21.12 -2.10
CA SER A 306 -1.37 21.98 -2.93
C SER A 306 -0.13 22.49 -2.16
N SER A 307 -0.31 22.99 -0.92
CA SER A 307 0.72 23.71 -0.17
C SER A 307 1.52 22.84 0.81
N GLY A 308 0.98 21.69 1.21
CA GLY A 308 1.50 20.88 2.31
C GLY A 308 1.32 21.49 3.71
N ARG A 309 0.56 22.60 3.82
CA ARG A 309 0.32 23.27 5.10
C ARG A 309 -1.16 23.25 5.41
N TRP A 310 -1.51 22.66 6.54
CA TRP A 310 -2.85 22.72 7.07
C TRP A 310 -3.08 24.08 7.75
N SER A 311 -4.13 24.77 7.34
CA SER A 311 -4.64 25.96 8.03
C SER A 311 -6.11 25.68 8.34
N ALA A 312 -6.43 25.44 9.61
CA ALA A 312 -7.79 25.27 10.08
C ALA A 312 -8.61 26.54 9.95
#